data_333ea1867b161efb60852cae6b50f077
#
_entry.id   333ea1867b161efb60852cae6b50f077
#
_cell.length_a   1.000
_cell.length_b   1.000
_cell.length_c   1.000
_cell.angle_alpha   90.00
_cell.angle_beta   90.00
_cell.angle_gamma   90.00
#
_symmetry.space_group_name_H-M   'P 1'
#
loop_
_entity.id
_entity.type
_entity.pdbx_description
1 polymer ?
#
loop_
_entity_poly.entity_id
_entity_poly.type
_entity_poly.pdbx_seq_one_letter_code
_entity_poly.pdbx_strand_id
1 'polypeptide(L)'
;MIDTIPYSDNELLKMVKEGNEEAFRQLFFKFYPRLLRYAVRYVNDEDIAEDILQDCFISFWERKSSIRYISLSSLLFCMVRNACLNYIKHNSLIENISVDYVFDIGGEEKLYSLDMQLSP
;
A
#
# COMPACT_ATOMS: atom_id res chain seq x y z
N MET A 1 -13.81 -16.61 -18.64
CA MET A 1 -13.45 -16.74 -18.47
C MET A 1 -12.70 -16.71 -18.23
N ILE A 2 -12.15 -16.70 -18.07
CA ILE A 2 -11.53 -16.81 -17.86
C ILE A 2 -10.70 -16.75 -17.46
N ASP A 3 -10.10 -16.46 -17.64
CA ASP A 3 -9.17 -16.29 -17.26
C ASP A 3 -8.74 -16.69 -16.23
N THR A 4 -8.53 -17.27 -16.23
CA THR A 4 -8.23 -17.98 -15.07
C THR A 4 -6.79 -18.30 -14.84
N ILE A 5 -5.93 -17.95 -15.68
CA ILE A 5 -4.50 -18.13 -15.45
C ILE A 5 -4.02 -16.98 -14.59
N PRO A 6 -3.63 -17.28 -13.35
CA PRO A 6 -3.19 -16.17 -12.48
C PRO A 6 -1.81 -15.70 -12.90
N TYR A 7 -1.68 -14.40 -13.00
CA TYR A 7 -0.38 -13.80 -13.24
C TYR A 7 0.38 -13.73 -11.92
N SER A 8 1.69 -13.87 -12.00
CA SER A 8 2.53 -13.67 -10.83
C SER A 8 2.53 -12.18 -10.47
N ASP A 9 2.98 -11.89 -9.25
CA ASP A 9 3.07 -10.50 -8.82
C ASP A 9 3.98 -9.70 -9.75
N ASN A 10 5.10 -10.29 -10.16
CA ASN A 10 6.03 -9.59 -11.05
C ASN A 10 5.40 -9.32 -12.40
N GLU A 11 4.63 -10.26 -12.90
CA GLU A 11 3.94 -10.07 -14.16
C GLU A 11 2.90 -8.98 -14.07
N LEU A 12 2.13 -8.97 -12.99
CA LEU A 12 1.14 -7.93 -12.79
C LEU A 12 1.80 -6.56 -12.71
N LEU A 13 2.89 -6.46 -11.97
CA LEU A 13 3.57 -5.18 -11.84
C LEU A 13 4.08 -4.69 -13.19
N LYS A 14 4.68 -5.60 -13.97
CA LYS A 14 5.17 -5.21 -15.28
C LYS A 14 4.06 -4.70 -16.16
N MET A 15 2.93 -5.41 -16.18
CA MET A 15 1.81 -5.02 -17.01
C MET A 15 1.21 -3.69 -16.58
N VAL A 16 1.14 -3.47 -15.26
CA VAL A 16 0.63 -2.20 -14.75
C VAL A 16 1.55 -1.05 -15.14
N LYS A 17 2.86 -1.28 -15.08
CA LYS A 17 3.80 -0.24 -15.49
C LYS A 17 3.65 0.12 -16.95
N GLU A 18 3.14 -0.80 -17.75
CA GLU A 18 2.86 -0.55 -19.15
C GLU A 18 1.49 0.09 -19.38
N GLY A 19 0.75 0.33 -18.30
CA GLY A 19 -0.54 0.98 -18.41
C GLY A 19 -1.72 0.05 -18.60
N ASN A 20 -1.54 -1.24 -18.31
CA ASN A 20 -2.59 -2.22 -18.50
C ASN A 20 -3.61 -2.12 -17.36
N GLU A 21 -4.81 -1.63 -17.68
CA GLU A 21 -5.83 -1.39 -16.65
C GLU A 21 -6.40 -2.68 -16.09
N GLU A 22 -6.48 -3.71 -16.93
CA GLU A 22 -7.01 -4.99 -16.44
C GLU A 22 -6.06 -5.61 -15.43
N ALA A 23 -4.75 -5.50 -15.68
CA ALA A 23 -3.77 -6.00 -14.72
C ALA A 23 -3.86 -5.23 -13.41
N PHE A 24 -4.08 -3.93 -13.50
CA PHE A 24 -4.25 -3.12 -12.29
C PHE A 24 -5.48 -3.59 -11.50
N ARG A 25 -6.56 -3.88 -12.19
CA ARG A 25 -7.77 -4.35 -11.54
C ARG A 25 -7.53 -5.69 -10.84
N GLN A 26 -6.82 -6.60 -11.50
CA GLN A 26 -6.50 -7.88 -10.88
C GLN A 26 -5.61 -7.70 -9.67
N LEU A 27 -4.65 -6.81 -9.76
CA LEU A 27 -3.77 -6.50 -8.65
C LEU A 27 -4.58 -5.93 -7.48
N PHE A 28 -5.48 -5.03 -7.77
CA PHE A 28 -6.33 -4.41 -6.76
C PHE A 28 -7.11 -5.48 -5.99
N PHE A 29 -7.82 -6.33 -6.71
CA PHE A 29 -8.64 -7.34 -6.05
C PHE A 29 -7.80 -8.38 -5.31
N LYS A 30 -6.62 -8.66 -5.82
CA LYS A 30 -5.75 -9.65 -5.18
C LYS A 30 -5.25 -9.16 -3.82
N PHE A 31 -4.90 -7.90 -3.72
CA PHE A 31 -4.26 -7.39 -2.53
C PHE A 31 -5.19 -6.66 -1.57
N TYR A 32 -6.33 -6.18 -2.05
CA TYR A 32 -7.18 -5.32 -1.25
C TYR A 32 -7.57 -5.91 0.11
N PRO A 33 -8.06 -7.16 0.19
CA PRO A 33 -8.50 -7.66 1.50
C PRO A 33 -7.39 -7.70 2.53
N ARG A 34 -6.21 -8.11 2.12
CA ARG A 34 -5.08 -8.18 3.05
C ARG A 34 -4.61 -6.80 3.46
N LEU A 35 -4.56 -5.90 2.49
CA LEU A 35 -4.13 -4.54 2.80
C LEU A 35 -5.15 -3.83 3.68
N LEU A 36 -6.42 -4.10 3.49
CA LEU A 36 -7.43 -3.49 4.34
C LEU A 36 -7.27 -3.93 5.79
N ARG A 37 -7.11 -5.23 6.00
CA ARG A 37 -6.89 -5.72 7.36
C ARG A 37 -5.65 -5.11 7.99
N TYR A 38 -4.62 -4.97 7.17
CA TYR A 38 -3.37 -4.38 7.62
C TYR A 38 -3.58 -2.92 8.05
N ALA A 39 -4.28 -2.15 7.21
CA ALA A 39 -4.53 -0.74 7.51
C ALA A 39 -5.39 -0.57 8.75
N VAL A 40 -6.39 -1.42 8.92
CA VAL A 40 -7.27 -1.33 10.09
C VAL A 40 -6.48 -1.51 11.37
N ARG A 41 -5.45 -2.34 11.34
CA ARG A 41 -4.61 -2.52 12.53
C ARG A 41 -3.92 -1.23 12.95
N TYR A 42 -3.64 -0.36 12.00
CA TYR A 42 -3.00 0.92 12.32
C TYR A 42 -4.00 1.98 12.74
N VAL A 43 -5.07 2.13 11.98
CA VAL A 43 -5.97 3.26 12.20
C VAL A 43 -7.20 2.88 13.01
N ASN A 44 -7.48 1.59 13.17
CA ASN A 44 -8.55 1.08 14.01
C ASN A 44 -9.92 1.61 13.60
N ASP A 45 -10.11 1.78 12.30
CA ASP A 45 -11.37 2.29 11.74
C ASP A 45 -11.42 1.85 10.29
N GLU A 46 -12.46 1.08 9.95
CA GLU A 46 -12.53 0.50 8.61
C GLU A 46 -12.75 1.55 7.53
N ASP A 47 -13.59 2.54 7.80
CA ASP A 47 -13.86 3.58 6.81
C ASP A 47 -12.60 4.38 6.49
N ILE A 48 -11.84 4.71 7.52
CA ILE A 48 -10.59 5.43 7.33
C ILE A 48 -9.60 4.57 6.58
N ALA A 49 -9.53 3.28 6.93
CA ALA A 49 -8.62 2.37 6.23
C ALA A 49 -8.98 2.26 4.76
N GLU A 50 -10.26 2.20 4.42
CA GLU A 50 -10.68 2.14 3.03
C GLU A 50 -10.27 3.40 2.27
N ASP A 51 -10.44 4.55 2.88
CA ASP A 51 -10.03 5.80 2.24
C ASP A 51 -8.53 5.81 1.98
N ILE A 52 -7.76 5.35 2.95
CA ILE A 52 -6.32 5.28 2.82
C ILE A 52 -5.92 4.34 1.67
N LEU A 53 -6.58 3.19 1.60
CA LEU A 53 -6.27 2.25 0.52
C LEU A 53 -6.59 2.82 -0.85
N GLN A 54 -7.74 3.48 -0.98
CA GLN A 54 -8.09 4.08 -2.25
C GLN A 54 -7.03 5.09 -2.69
N ASP A 55 -6.60 5.93 -1.77
CA ASP A 55 -5.56 6.91 -2.10
C ASP A 55 -4.25 6.23 -2.49
N CYS A 56 -3.91 5.15 -1.80
CA CYS A 56 -2.69 4.42 -2.12
C CYS A 56 -2.74 3.81 -3.51
N PHE A 57 -3.87 3.20 -3.88
CA PHE A 57 -3.98 2.60 -5.21
C PHE A 57 -3.99 3.65 -6.30
N ILE A 58 -4.62 4.79 -6.07
CA ILE A 58 -4.58 5.89 -7.03
C ILE A 58 -3.14 6.37 -7.20
N SER A 59 -2.45 6.56 -6.11
CA SER A 59 -1.06 7.00 -6.15
C SER A 59 -0.18 5.97 -6.86
N PHE A 60 -0.42 4.70 -6.58
CA PHE A 60 0.33 3.63 -7.22
C PHE A 60 0.15 3.69 -8.73
N TRP A 61 -1.07 3.83 -9.20
CA TRP A 61 -1.34 3.92 -10.62
C TRP A 61 -0.68 5.15 -11.24
N GLU A 62 -0.78 6.28 -10.56
CA GLU A 62 -0.22 7.52 -11.10
C GLU A 62 1.29 7.50 -11.17
N ARG A 63 1.94 6.76 -10.27
CA ARG A 63 3.39 6.71 -10.20
C ARG A 63 3.97 5.45 -10.82
N LYS A 64 3.16 4.69 -11.53
CA LYS A 64 3.57 3.36 -11.98
C LYS A 64 4.85 3.38 -12.82
N SER A 65 5.06 4.40 -13.60
CA SER A 65 6.23 4.42 -14.47
C SER A 65 7.52 4.70 -13.71
N SER A 66 7.43 5.22 -12.50
CA SER A 66 8.61 5.51 -11.70
C SER A 66 8.93 4.40 -10.70
N ILE A 67 8.13 3.34 -10.68
CA ILE A 67 8.35 2.24 -9.74
C ILE A 67 9.58 1.45 -10.17
N ARG A 68 10.52 1.30 -9.24
CA ARG A 68 11.69 0.48 -9.50
C ARG A 68 11.39 -0.95 -9.11
N TYR A 69 12.25 -1.86 -9.54
CA TYR A 69 12.06 -3.26 -9.18
C TYR A 69 12.04 -3.42 -7.68
N ILE A 70 11.02 -4.09 -7.20
CA ILE A 70 10.84 -4.35 -5.79
C ILE A 70 9.69 -5.36 -5.72
N SER A 71 9.64 -6.10 -4.64
CA SER A 71 8.53 -7.02 -4.47
C SER A 71 7.21 -6.23 -4.46
N LEU A 72 6.28 -6.63 -5.31
CA LEU A 72 4.99 -5.94 -5.38
C LEU A 72 4.30 -5.93 -4.03
N SER A 73 4.31 -7.07 -3.36
CA SER A 73 3.69 -7.17 -2.04
C SER A 73 4.33 -6.18 -1.07
N SER A 74 5.65 -6.16 -1.03
CA SER A 74 6.35 -5.26 -0.12
C SER A 74 6.07 -3.80 -0.45
N LEU A 75 6.02 -3.48 -1.72
CA LEU A 75 5.74 -2.12 -2.14
C LEU A 75 4.37 -1.67 -1.65
N LEU A 76 3.36 -2.49 -1.90
CA LEU A 76 2.00 -2.10 -1.53
C LEU A 76 1.84 -2.00 -0.01
N PHE A 77 2.38 -2.95 0.74
CA PHE A 77 2.30 -2.87 2.18
C PHE A 77 3.05 -1.66 2.73
N CYS A 78 4.18 -1.34 2.12
CA CYS A 78 4.95 -0.17 2.53
C CYS A 78 4.17 1.12 2.27
N MET A 79 3.53 1.23 1.12
CA MET A 79 2.74 2.41 0.80
C MET A 79 1.60 2.60 1.78
N VAL A 80 0.89 1.51 2.08
CA VAL A 80 -0.23 1.59 3.01
C VAL A 80 0.26 1.92 4.41
N ARG A 81 1.36 1.28 4.83
CA ARG A 81 1.93 1.57 6.13
C ARG A 81 2.29 3.04 6.27
N ASN A 82 2.97 3.57 5.26
CA ASN A 82 3.37 4.98 5.31
C ASN A 82 2.16 5.91 5.37
N ALA A 83 1.13 5.59 4.61
CA ALA A 83 -0.07 6.40 4.63
C ALA A 83 -0.78 6.32 5.98
N CYS A 84 -0.82 5.14 6.57
CA CYS A 84 -1.42 4.97 7.89
C CYS A 84 -0.64 5.73 8.94
N LEU A 85 0.69 5.65 8.89
CA LEU A 85 1.51 6.36 9.85
C LEU A 85 1.36 7.88 9.71
N ASN A 86 1.24 8.35 8.48
CA ASN A 86 1.00 9.78 8.26
C ASN A 86 -0.33 10.20 8.86
N TYR A 87 -1.35 9.36 8.68
CA TYR A 87 -2.66 9.66 9.25
C TYR A 87 -2.57 9.71 10.77
N ILE A 88 -1.92 8.73 11.37
CA ILE A 88 -1.79 8.65 12.83
C ILE A 88 -0.97 9.83 13.34
N LYS A 89 0.11 10.15 12.65
CA LYS A 89 0.96 11.25 13.06
C LYS A 89 0.19 12.56 13.04
N HIS A 90 -0.61 12.77 12.01
CA HIS A 90 -1.43 13.96 11.93
C HIS A 90 -2.39 14.03 13.11
N ASN A 91 -3.05 12.91 13.41
CA ASN A 91 -4.00 12.88 14.51
C ASN A 91 -3.33 12.99 15.87
N SER A 92 -2.12 12.46 16.00
CA SER A 92 -1.44 12.53 17.30
C SER A 92 -1.05 13.96 17.69
N LEU A 93 -0.92 14.82 16.71
CA LEU A 93 -0.70 16.25 17.00
C LEU A 93 -1.92 16.87 17.68
N ILE A 94 -3.07 16.26 17.42
CA ILE A 94 -4.33 16.75 17.99
C ILE A 94 -4.67 16.02 19.28
N GLU A 95 -4.39 14.72 19.32
CA GLU A 95 -4.87 13.86 20.39
C GLU A 95 -3.77 13.32 21.30
N ASN A 96 -2.52 13.67 21.01
CA ASN A 96 -1.37 13.20 21.81
C ASN A 96 -1.20 11.69 21.80
N ILE A 97 -1.49 11.06 20.68
CA ILE A 97 -1.32 9.62 20.54
C ILE A 97 0.16 9.36 20.25
N SER A 98 0.72 8.34 20.90
CA SER A 98 2.12 7.99 20.69
C SER A 98 2.29 7.35 19.30
N VAL A 99 3.06 8.00 18.46
CA VAL A 99 3.37 7.45 17.16
C VAL A 99 4.40 6.33 17.27
N ASP A 100 5.28 6.42 18.26
CA ASP A 100 6.31 5.40 18.47
C ASP A 100 5.70 4.02 18.68
N TYR A 101 4.61 3.97 19.40
CA TYR A 101 3.93 2.70 19.64
C TYR A 101 3.51 2.05 18.32
N VAL A 102 3.06 2.86 17.38
CA VAL A 102 2.60 2.35 16.10
C VAL A 102 3.74 1.78 15.27
N PHE A 103 4.92 2.35 15.39
CA PHE A 103 6.07 1.86 14.64
C PHE A 103 6.39 0.40 14.93
N ASP A 104 6.07 -0.07 16.13
CA ASP A 104 6.37 -1.46 16.49
C ASP A 104 5.48 -2.45 15.74
N ILE A 105 4.35 -2.01 15.21
CA ILE A 105 3.42 -2.90 14.56
C ILE A 105 3.94 -3.42 13.24
N GLY A 106 4.56 -2.56 12.45
CA GLY A 106 5.02 -2.90 11.13
C GLY A 106 6.52 -3.07 11.03
N GLY A 107 7.10 -3.75 12.00
CA GLY A 107 8.54 -3.85 12.06
C GLY A 107 9.20 -4.37 10.80
N GLU A 108 8.59 -5.35 10.17
CA GLU A 108 9.18 -5.97 9.00
C GLU A 108 9.21 -5.07 7.78
N GLU A 109 8.29 -4.13 7.72
CA GLU A 109 8.19 -3.25 6.57
C GLU A 109 9.13 -2.06 6.63
N LYS A 110 9.85 -1.91 7.71
CA LYS A 110 10.72 -0.74 7.87
C LYS A 110 11.78 -0.64 6.78
N LEU A 111 12.27 -1.79 6.32
CA LEU A 111 13.28 -1.79 5.27
C LEU A 111 12.75 -1.19 3.99
N TYR A 112 11.47 -1.43 3.71
CA TYR A 112 10.85 -0.94 2.49
C TYR A 112 10.41 0.49 2.63
N SER A 113 10.19 0.95 3.86
CA SER A 113 9.80 2.33 4.10
C SER A 113 10.85 3.31 3.58
N LEU A 114 12.10 2.96 3.69
CA LEU A 114 13.18 3.83 3.23
C LEU A 114 13.05 4.09 1.75
N ASP A 115 12.74 3.04 0.98
CA ASP A 115 12.59 3.19 -0.46
C ASP A 115 11.45 4.12 -0.79
N MET A 116 10.35 4.00 -0.06
CA MET A 116 9.21 4.84 -0.31
C MET A 116 9.49 6.31 0.03
N GLN A 117 10.29 6.53 1.05
CA GLN A 117 10.64 7.89 1.43
C GLN A 117 11.53 8.56 0.40
N LEU A 118 12.33 7.78 -0.30
CA LEU A 118 13.21 8.30 -1.33
C LEU A 118 12.47 8.55 -2.64
N SER A 119 11.24 8.08 -2.74
CA SER A 119 10.43 8.24 -3.94
C SER A 119 9.39 9.33 -3.67
N PRO A 120 9.68 10.54 -4.07
CA PRO A 120 8.74 11.65 -3.80
C PRO A 120 7.43 11.51 -4.52
#